data_9663d1be0f111fd52d9066aba2882ba5
#
_entry.id   9663d1be0f111fd52d9066aba2882ba5
#
_cell.length_a   1.000
_cell.length_b   1.000
_cell.length_c   1.000
_cell.angle_alpha   90.00
_cell.angle_beta   90.00
_cell.angle_gamma   90.00
#
_symmetry.space_group_name_H-M   'P 1'
#
loop_
_entity.id
_entity.type
_entity.pdbx_description
1 polymer ?
#
loop_
_entity_poly.entity_id
_entity_poly.type
_entity_poly.pdbx_seq_one_letter_code
_entity_poly.pdbx_strand_id
1 'polypeptide(L)'
;IREFVNNPSGTPVELVCDKKCFVLEGALWKEQLSGIADSIVFIDEGNEFIKTTEFADEIQKTDNYFVIVTRESLPSLPYSVEEIYGIKTSGKYGTLKQSYHEFYRLYGANTYERNINPEIVITEDSNSGYQFFDNVCRENKLGCESMNGKSNVFHYLNKHKDEKILVIADGAAFGSEIHRVLRLIENRRNVVLYLPESFEWMILKAGVLKNSQVEKLVNDPSEFVESSEYFSWERFFTAVLIEETKDTYLAYAKKKLNPVYLNEPIKKLILDQMERVEFIMKCQ
;
A
#
# COMPACT_ATOMS: atom_id res chain seq x y z
N ILE A 1 -6.16 -24.28 -4.42
CA ILE A 1 -6.59 -23.93 -3.06
C ILE A 1 -7.64 -24.91 -2.54
N ARG A 2 -8.82 -25.05 -3.18
CA ARG A 2 -9.87 -26.00 -2.73
C ARG A 2 -9.36 -27.43 -2.59
N GLU A 3 -8.57 -27.88 -3.55
CA GLU A 3 -7.99 -29.22 -3.53
C GLU A 3 -7.05 -29.39 -2.33
N PHE A 4 -6.25 -28.40 -2.02
CA PHE A 4 -5.38 -28.39 -0.85
C PHE A 4 -6.19 -28.39 0.46
N VAL A 5 -7.18 -27.51 0.60
CA VAL A 5 -8.02 -27.41 1.82
C VAL A 5 -8.75 -28.71 2.12
N ASN A 6 -9.26 -29.39 1.08
CA ASN A 6 -10.00 -30.63 1.21
C ASN A 6 -9.13 -31.89 1.37
N ASN A 7 -7.90 -31.84 0.84
CA ASN A 7 -6.98 -32.99 0.90
C ASN A 7 -5.51 -32.52 0.87
N PRO A 8 -5.02 -31.90 1.93
CA PRO A 8 -3.69 -31.31 1.95
C PRO A 8 -2.55 -32.29 1.71
N SER A 9 -2.73 -33.57 2.09
CA SER A 9 -1.74 -34.64 1.91
C SER A 9 -1.72 -35.24 0.50
N GLY A 10 -2.73 -34.99 -0.32
CA GLY A 10 -2.91 -35.56 -1.66
C GLY A 10 -2.61 -34.61 -2.81
N THR A 11 -2.30 -33.36 -2.53
CA THR A 11 -2.03 -32.37 -3.57
C THR A 11 -0.55 -32.33 -3.98
N PRO A 12 -0.24 -32.01 -5.26
CA PRO A 12 1.13 -31.83 -5.69
C PRO A 12 1.73 -30.48 -5.24
N VAL A 13 0.96 -29.63 -4.57
CA VAL A 13 1.37 -28.31 -4.09
C VAL A 13 1.52 -28.36 -2.58
N GLU A 14 2.71 -28.05 -2.10
CA GLU A 14 3.00 -27.88 -0.69
C GLU A 14 2.66 -26.44 -0.26
N LEU A 15 1.82 -26.30 0.75
CA LEU A 15 1.59 -25.03 1.45
C LEU A 15 2.23 -25.15 2.83
N VAL A 16 3.34 -24.46 3.02
CA VAL A 16 4.00 -24.39 4.33
C VAL A 16 3.31 -23.32 5.17
N CYS A 17 2.44 -23.75 6.07
CA CYS A 17 1.66 -22.87 6.92
C CYS A 17 1.26 -23.62 8.20
N ASP A 18 1.37 -22.97 9.34
CA ASP A 18 0.95 -23.46 10.65
C ASP A 18 -0.53 -23.15 10.98
N LYS A 19 -1.15 -22.27 10.16
CA LYS A 19 -2.56 -21.88 10.32
C LYS A 19 -3.50 -22.78 9.51
N LYS A 20 -4.73 -22.90 9.99
CA LYS A 20 -5.80 -23.57 9.23
C LYS A 20 -6.15 -22.76 7.99
N CYS A 21 -6.56 -23.46 6.93
CA CYS A 21 -6.94 -22.84 5.67
C CYS A 21 -8.41 -23.14 5.36
N PHE A 22 -9.18 -22.12 5.00
CA PHE A 22 -10.58 -22.21 4.63
C PHE A 22 -10.82 -21.56 3.27
N VAL A 23 -11.87 -22.00 2.59
CA VAL A 23 -12.42 -21.33 1.42
C VAL A 23 -13.76 -20.74 1.82
N LEU A 24 -13.92 -19.43 1.63
CA LEU A 24 -15.15 -18.70 1.91
C LEU A 24 -15.87 -18.40 0.60
N GLU A 25 -17.13 -18.85 0.48
CA GLU A 25 -17.88 -18.68 -0.76
C GLU A 25 -19.40 -18.72 -0.54
N GLY A 26 -20.12 -18.11 -1.52
CA GLY A 26 -21.56 -18.20 -1.60
C GLY A 26 -22.33 -17.25 -0.66
N ALA A 27 -23.64 -17.40 -0.63
CA ALA A 27 -24.54 -16.47 0.06
C ALA A 27 -24.45 -16.51 1.59
N LEU A 28 -24.02 -17.65 2.15
CA LEU A 28 -23.90 -17.85 3.60
C LEU A 28 -22.48 -17.54 4.13
N TRP A 29 -21.74 -16.70 3.42
CA TRP A 29 -20.35 -16.36 3.77
C TRP A 29 -20.21 -15.81 5.19
N LYS A 30 -21.18 -15.06 5.68
CA LYS A 30 -21.15 -14.42 7.00
C LYS A 30 -21.27 -15.45 8.13
N GLU A 31 -22.17 -16.39 7.98
CA GLU A 31 -22.32 -17.51 8.92
C GLU A 31 -21.08 -18.40 8.92
N GLN A 32 -20.49 -18.66 7.74
CA GLN A 32 -19.25 -19.39 7.63
C GLN A 32 -18.10 -18.67 8.34
N LEU A 33 -17.94 -17.36 8.07
CA LEU A 33 -16.87 -16.54 8.64
C LEU A 33 -16.95 -16.48 10.17
N SER A 34 -18.15 -16.45 10.74
CA SER A 34 -18.33 -16.38 12.21
C SER A 34 -17.74 -17.58 12.96
N GLY A 35 -17.52 -18.70 12.28
CA GLY A 35 -16.89 -19.90 12.82
C GLY A 35 -15.40 -20.04 12.54
N ILE A 36 -14.78 -19.06 11.91
CA ILE A 36 -13.37 -19.09 11.49
C ILE A 36 -12.57 -18.06 12.29
N ALA A 37 -11.53 -18.51 12.97
CA ALA A 37 -10.62 -17.65 13.73
C ALA A 37 -9.17 -18.11 13.52
N ASP A 38 -8.22 -17.19 13.63
CA ASP A 38 -6.75 -17.40 13.51
C ASP A 38 -6.38 -18.30 12.32
N SER A 39 -6.91 -17.98 11.15
CA SER A 39 -6.85 -18.84 9.97
C SER A 39 -6.56 -18.07 8.70
N ILE A 40 -6.14 -18.77 7.64
CA ILE A 40 -6.05 -18.21 6.29
C ILE A 40 -7.34 -18.48 5.54
N VAL A 41 -8.02 -17.44 5.12
CA VAL A 41 -9.30 -17.50 4.40
C VAL A 41 -9.10 -17.12 2.95
N PHE A 42 -9.34 -18.08 2.06
CA PHE A 42 -9.26 -17.88 0.61
C PHE A 42 -10.62 -17.56 0.02
N ILE A 43 -10.67 -16.52 -0.81
CA ILE A 43 -11.89 -16.11 -1.52
C ILE A 43 -11.55 -16.01 -3.00
N ASP A 44 -12.23 -16.79 -3.83
CA ASP A 44 -12.03 -16.81 -5.28
C ASP A 44 -12.92 -15.80 -6.00
N GLU A 45 -12.57 -15.48 -7.25
CA GLU A 45 -13.37 -14.57 -8.09
C GLU A 45 -14.82 -15.09 -8.24
N GLY A 46 -15.76 -14.15 -8.44
CA GLY A 46 -17.18 -14.49 -8.58
C GLY A 46 -17.97 -14.38 -7.28
N ASN A 47 -17.34 -14.09 -6.16
CA ASN A 47 -18.03 -13.82 -4.90
C ASN A 47 -18.32 -12.33 -4.76
N GLU A 48 -19.54 -11.90 -5.12
CA GLU A 48 -19.95 -10.48 -5.13
C GLU A 48 -19.90 -9.80 -3.76
N PHE A 49 -19.98 -10.58 -2.66
CA PHE A 49 -19.95 -10.04 -1.31
C PHE A 49 -18.64 -9.30 -0.99
N ILE A 50 -17.52 -9.66 -1.62
CA ILE A 50 -16.21 -8.98 -1.40
C ILE A 50 -16.22 -7.48 -1.74
N LYS A 51 -17.19 -7.03 -2.53
CA LYS A 51 -17.34 -5.63 -2.96
C LYS A 51 -18.18 -4.80 -1.97
N THR A 52 -18.81 -5.44 -1.02
CA THR A 52 -19.75 -4.79 -0.10
C THR A 52 -19.03 -4.16 1.09
N THR A 53 -19.60 -3.08 1.61
CA THR A 53 -19.14 -2.49 2.87
C THR A 53 -19.36 -3.44 4.05
N GLU A 54 -20.43 -4.25 4.00
CA GLU A 54 -20.72 -5.26 5.02
C GLU A 54 -19.56 -6.27 5.14
N PHE A 55 -19.02 -6.73 4.02
CA PHE A 55 -17.85 -7.62 4.04
C PHE A 55 -16.64 -6.92 4.66
N ALA A 56 -16.37 -5.69 4.27
CA ALA A 56 -15.27 -4.91 4.83
C ALA A 56 -15.41 -4.71 6.36
N ASP A 57 -16.63 -4.47 6.83
CA ASP A 57 -16.91 -4.30 8.26
C ASP A 57 -16.79 -5.63 9.04
N GLU A 58 -17.16 -6.76 8.44
CA GLU A 58 -17.07 -8.06 9.13
C GLU A 58 -15.64 -8.57 9.21
N ILE A 59 -14.84 -8.46 8.15
CA ILE A 59 -13.46 -8.97 8.20
C ILE A 59 -12.57 -8.20 9.18
N GLN A 60 -12.85 -6.92 9.44
CA GLN A 60 -12.14 -6.13 10.43
C GLN A 60 -12.36 -6.62 11.88
N LYS A 61 -13.41 -7.39 12.13
CA LYS A 61 -13.72 -7.95 13.46
C LYS A 61 -13.02 -9.28 13.72
N THR A 62 -12.25 -9.77 12.76
CA THR A 62 -11.61 -11.08 12.82
C THR A 62 -10.10 -10.95 12.88
N ASP A 63 -9.43 -11.97 13.38
CA ASP A 63 -7.99 -12.19 13.41
C ASP A 63 -7.51 -13.08 12.25
N ASN A 64 -8.31 -13.20 11.19
CA ASN A 64 -8.00 -14.04 10.04
C ASN A 64 -7.18 -13.28 8.98
N TYR A 65 -6.35 -14.02 8.24
CA TYR A 65 -5.70 -13.56 7.02
C TYR A 65 -6.55 -13.85 5.80
N PHE A 66 -6.76 -12.86 4.95
CA PHE A 66 -7.59 -13.01 3.74
C PHE A 66 -6.73 -12.99 2.47
N VAL A 67 -6.88 -14.03 1.65
CA VAL A 67 -6.30 -14.11 0.31
C VAL A 67 -7.43 -14.05 -0.70
N ILE A 68 -7.57 -12.89 -1.34
CA ILE A 68 -8.68 -12.63 -2.26
C ILE A 68 -8.17 -12.64 -3.71
N VAL A 69 -8.74 -13.51 -4.54
CA VAL A 69 -8.48 -13.56 -5.98
C VAL A 69 -9.59 -12.81 -6.70
N THR A 70 -9.25 -11.73 -7.40
CA THR A 70 -10.24 -10.90 -8.11
C THR A 70 -9.61 -10.22 -9.32
N ARG A 71 -10.44 -9.82 -10.28
CA ARG A 71 -10.06 -8.95 -11.42
C ARG A 71 -10.48 -7.50 -11.22
N GLU A 72 -11.12 -7.23 -10.12
CA GLU A 72 -11.70 -5.93 -9.82
C GLU A 72 -11.01 -5.27 -8.63
N SER A 73 -11.05 -3.96 -8.58
CA SER A 73 -10.61 -3.23 -7.39
C SER A 73 -11.65 -3.34 -6.28
N LEU A 74 -11.19 -3.35 -5.04
CA LEU A 74 -12.03 -3.48 -3.85
C LEU A 74 -11.96 -2.19 -3.02
N PRO A 75 -12.68 -1.12 -3.40
CA PRO A 75 -12.51 0.20 -2.80
C PRO A 75 -12.93 0.27 -1.32
N SER A 76 -13.76 -0.66 -0.87
CA SER A 76 -14.19 -0.76 0.52
C SER A 76 -13.15 -1.39 1.44
N LEU A 77 -12.12 -2.06 0.87
CA LEU A 77 -11.06 -2.69 1.63
C LEU A 77 -9.81 -1.81 1.66
N PRO A 78 -9.19 -1.65 2.83
CA PRO A 78 -7.88 -1.05 2.94
C PRO A 78 -6.81 -2.14 2.73
N TYR A 79 -6.06 -2.07 1.66
CA TYR A 79 -4.94 -2.96 1.42
C TYR A 79 -3.78 -2.20 0.78
N SER A 80 -2.57 -2.57 1.20
CA SER A 80 -1.36 -1.96 0.68
C SER A 80 -1.10 -2.35 -0.77
N VAL A 81 -0.48 -1.46 -1.51
CA VAL A 81 0.03 -1.75 -2.86
C VAL A 81 1.10 -2.84 -2.84
N GLU A 82 1.80 -3.02 -1.72
CA GLU A 82 2.81 -4.07 -1.54
C GLU A 82 2.21 -5.48 -1.38
N GLU A 83 0.92 -5.57 -1.04
CA GLU A 83 0.18 -6.83 -0.88
C GLU A 83 -0.54 -7.29 -2.16
N ILE A 84 -0.39 -6.57 -3.26
CA ILE A 84 -1.06 -6.90 -4.52
C ILE A 84 -0.13 -7.68 -5.43
N TYR A 85 -0.55 -8.89 -5.76
CA TYR A 85 0.16 -9.77 -6.69
C TYR A 85 -0.63 -9.98 -7.96
N GLY A 86 0.04 -9.84 -9.10
CA GLY A 86 -0.48 -10.26 -10.38
C GLY A 86 -0.13 -11.72 -10.68
N ILE A 87 -0.95 -12.37 -11.49
CA ILE A 87 -0.73 -13.73 -11.97
C ILE A 87 -0.53 -13.69 -13.48
N LYS A 88 0.67 -14.06 -13.95
CA LYS A 88 0.91 -14.28 -15.36
C LYS A 88 0.60 -15.72 -15.72
N THR A 89 -0.23 -15.91 -16.72
CA THR A 89 -0.47 -17.21 -17.33
C THR A 89 0.35 -17.31 -18.62
N SER A 90 1.28 -18.25 -18.71
CA SER A 90 1.96 -18.56 -19.96
C SER A 90 1.26 -19.73 -20.64
N GLY A 91 0.73 -19.51 -21.82
CA GLY A 91 0.21 -20.58 -22.69
C GLY A 91 -0.92 -20.12 -23.59
N LYS A 92 -0.74 -20.31 -24.89
CA LYS A 92 -1.86 -20.31 -25.84
C LYS A 92 -2.74 -21.53 -25.56
N TYR A 93 -4.04 -21.34 -25.52
CA TYR A 93 -5.04 -22.41 -25.53
C TYR A 93 -4.64 -23.48 -26.56
N GLY A 94 -4.44 -24.72 -26.11
CA GLY A 94 -4.30 -25.86 -27.02
C GLY A 94 -3.05 -26.72 -26.91
N THR A 95 -2.09 -26.43 -26.06
CA THR A 95 -1.00 -27.37 -25.75
C THR A 95 -1.05 -27.78 -24.31
N LEU A 96 -1.21 -29.07 -24.06
CA LEU A 96 -1.21 -29.77 -22.77
C LEU A 96 0.10 -29.65 -21.95
N LYS A 97 0.93 -28.64 -22.19
CA LYS A 97 2.15 -28.41 -21.44
C LYS A 97 2.02 -27.20 -20.55
N GLN A 98 1.92 -27.51 -19.25
CA GLN A 98 2.19 -26.68 -18.08
C GLN A 98 2.05 -25.16 -18.34
N SER A 99 0.89 -24.62 -17.99
CA SER A 99 0.75 -23.19 -17.75
C SER A 99 1.56 -22.86 -16.49
N TYR A 100 2.70 -22.23 -16.66
CA TYR A 100 3.42 -21.66 -15.53
C TYR A 100 2.65 -20.43 -15.08
N HIS A 101 2.22 -20.44 -13.82
CA HIS A 101 1.67 -19.26 -13.16
C HIS A 101 2.82 -18.59 -12.42
N GLU A 102 3.21 -17.42 -12.90
CA GLU A 102 4.20 -16.58 -12.24
C GLU A 102 3.48 -15.52 -11.42
N PHE A 103 3.77 -15.48 -10.12
CA PHE A 103 3.34 -14.39 -9.27
C PHE A 103 4.36 -13.26 -9.36
N TYR A 104 3.87 -12.03 -9.50
CA TYR A 104 4.70 -10.84 -9.46
C TYR A 104 4.00 -9.76 -8.65
N ARG A 105 4.75 -8.96 -7.92
CA ARG A 105 4.20 -7.78 -7.26
C ARG A 105 3.72 -6.78 -8.30
N LEU A 106 2.51 -6.27 -8.14
CA LEU A 106 1.94 -5.31 -9.09
C LEU A 106 2.68 -3.97 -9.02
N TYR A 107 2.97 -3.52 -7.80
CA TYR A 107 3.83 -2.37 -7.53
C TYR A 107 5.21 -2.88 -7.11
N GLY A 108 6.18 -2.80 -7.98
CA GLY A 108 7.53 -3.31 -7.75
C GLY A 108 8.61 -2.30 -8.09
N ALA A 109 9.75 -2.41 -7.43
CA ALA A 109 10.91 -1.53 -7.60
C ALA A 109 11.31 -1.33 -9.06
N ASN A 110 11.43 -2.41 -9.82
CA ASN A 110 11.97 -2.41 -11.19
C ASN A 110 11.10 -1.64 -12.21
N THR A 111 9.86 -1.34 -11.88
CA THR A 111 8.95 -0.66 -12.82
C THR A 111 8.99 0.86 -12.64
N TYR A 112 9.41 1.34 -11.47
CA TYR A 112 9.28 2.74 -11.05
C TYR A 112 10.60 3.36 -10.59
N GLU A 113 11.71 2.62 -10.60
CA GLU A 113 13.04 3.17 -10.43
C GLU A 113 13.42 4.00 -11.65
N ARG A 114 13.03 5.26 -11.62
CA ARG A 114 13.38 6.22 -12.67
C ARG A 114 13.76 7.52 -12.01
N ASN A 115 14.91 8.02 -12.40
CA ASN A 115 15.26 9.41 -12.13
C ASN A 115 14.21 10.30 -12.80
N ILE A 116 13.48 11.05 -12.02
CA ILE A 116 12.54 12.03 -12.51
C ILE A 116 13.03 13.43 -12.07
N ASN A 117 12.99 14.37 -13.02
CA ASN A 117 13.03 15.78 -12.70
C ASN A 117 11.60 16.31 -12.88
N PRO A 118 10.75 16.25 -11.85
CA PRO A 118 9.35 16.59 -11.98
C PRO A 118 9.18 18.09 -12.24
N GLU A 119 8.13 18.43 -12.98
CA GLU A 119 7.62 19.80 -13.10
C GLU A 119 6.64 20.08 -11.96
N ILE A 120 5.95 19.06 -11.51
CA ILE A 120 5.00 19.10 -10.40
C ILE A 120 5.03 17.82 -9.57
N VAL A 121 4.83 17.99 -8.28
CA VAL A 121 4.58 16.92 -7.33
C VAL A 121 3.11 16.94 -6.93
N ILE A 122 2.46 15.80 -6.91
CA ILE A 122 1.11 15.69 -6.38
C ILE A 122 1.07 14.72 -5.21
N THR A 123 0.34 15.09 -4.17
CA THR A 123 0.11 14.24 -2.99
C THR A 123 -1.34 13.81 -2.92
N GLU A 124 -1.60 12.65 -2.31
CA GLU A 124 -2.95 12.13 -2.16
C GLU A 124 -3.81 13.02 -1.27
N ASP A 125 -3.29 13.37 -0.09
CA ASP A 125 -4.00 14.14 0.95
C ASP A 125 -3.44 15.56 1.13
N SER A 126 -4.04 16.32 2.05
CA SER A 126 -3.66 17.69 2.43
C SER A 126 -3.09 17.78 3.85
N ASN A 127 -2.74 16.65 4.45
CA ASN A 127 -2.27 16.53 5.83
C ASN A 127 -0.77 16.89 5.99
N SER A 128 -0.15 16.40 7.04
CA SER A 128 1.25 16.70 7.35
C SER A 128 2.22 16.22 6.26
N GLY A 129 1.91 15.10 5.57
CA GLY A 129 2.69 14.64 4.42
C GLY A 129 2.72 15.68 3.29
N TYR A 130 1.55 16.19 2.91
CA TYR A 130 1.47 17.29 1.94
C TYR A 130 2.28 18.52 2.40
N GLN A 131 2.11 18.94 3.68
CA GLN A 131 2.80 20.11 4.21
C GLN A 131 4.32 19.94 4.18
N PHE A 132 4.81 18.74 4.40
CA PHE A 132 6.23 18.39 4.29
C PHE A 132 6.71 18.51 2.85
N PHE A 133 6.06 17.83 1.90
CA PHE A 133 6.47 17.83 0.51
C PHE A 133 6.27 19.18 -0.18
N ASP A 134 5.22 19.94 0.18
CA ASP A 134 5.04 21.31 -0.30
C ASP A 134 6.19 22.22 0.13
N ASN A 135 6.67 22.10 1.38
CA ASN A 135 7.85 22.83 1.83
C ASN A 135 9.11 22.44 1.03
N VAL A 136 9.36 21.14 0.86
CA VAL A 136 10.48 20.63 0.06
C VAL A 136 10.40 21.14 -1.39
N CYS A 137 9.22 21.09 -1.98
CA CYS A 137 9.01 21.57 -3.35
C CYS A 137 9.27 23.07 -3.50
N ARG A 138 8.78 23.89 -2.56
CA ARG A 138 9.02 25.34 -2.57
C ARG A 138 10.50 25.70 -2.50
N GLU A 139 11.25 25.01 -1.64
CA GLU A 139 12.71 25.20 -1.55
C GLU A 139 13.41 24.88 -2.88
N ASN A 140 12.85 23.94 -3.66
CA ASN A 140 13.37 23.53 -4.96
C ASN A 140 12.68 24.21 -6.16
N LYS A 141 11.84 25.22 -5.93
CA LYS A 141 11.08 25.95 -6.96
C LYS A 141 10.18 25.03 -7.81
N LEU A 142 9.62 23.99 -7.20
CA LEU A 142 8.67 23.07 -7.80
C LEU A 142 7.25 23.36 -7.33
N GLY A 143 6.27 23.03 -8.17
CA GLY A 143 4.86 22.98 -7.76
C GLY A 143 4.57 21.77 -6.90
N CYS A 144 3.70 21.93 -5.89
CA CYS A 144 3.15 20.82 -5.13
C CYS A 144 1.64 21.01 -4.96
N GLU A 145 0.85 20.01 -5.33
CA GLU A 145 -0.60 20.07 -5.23
C GLU A 145 -1.15 18.87 -4.46
N SER A 146 -2.12 19.14 -3.60
CA SER A 146 -2.88 18.09 -2.93
C SER A 146 -4.09 17.68 -3.76
N MET A 147 -4.26 16.37 -3.93
CA MET A 147 -5.42 15.82 -4.65
C MET A 147 -6.67 15.69 -3.77
N ASN A 148 -6.54 15.85 -2.45
CA ASN A 148 -7.65 15.69 -1.50
C ASN A 148 -8.38 14.34 -1.65
N GLY A 149 -7.63 13.27 -1.84
CA GLY A 149 -8.11 11.91 -1.88
C GLY A 149 -7.58 11.09 -3.06
N LYS A 150 -7.36 9.80 -2.80
CA LYS A 150 -6.73 8.84 -3.72
C LYS A 150 -7.39 8.76 -5.11
N SER A 151 -8.72 8.85 -5.16
CA SER A 151 -9.48 8.76 -6.41
C SER A 151 -9.20 9.93 -7.37
N ASN A 152 -8.83 11.10 -6.84
CA ASN A 152 -8.55 12.29 -7.64
C ASN A 152 -7.20 12.21 -8.35
N VAL A 153 -6.27 11.40 -7.85
CA VAL A 153 -4.98 11.15 -8.52
C VAL A 153 -5.18 10.65 -9.94
N PHE A 154 -6.06 9.67 -10.14
CA PHE A 154 -6.38 9.16 -11.48
C PHE A 154 -6.94 10.24 -12.40
N HIS A 155 -7.87 11.06 -11.89
CA HIS A 155 -8.48 12.13 -12.67
C HIS A 155 -7.48 13.22 -13.05
N TYR A 156 -6.58 13.57 -12.14
CA TYR A 156 -5.50 14.53 -12.40
C TYR A 156 -4.58 14.01 -13.49
N LEU A 157 -4.05 12.81 -13.34
CA LEU A 157 -3.15 12.19 -14.32
C LEU A 157 -3.78 12.05 -15.72
N ASN A 158 -5.09 11.81 -15.79
CA ASN A 158 -5.81 11.69 -17.06
C ASN A 158 -5.94 13.04 -17.80
N LYS A 159 -5.97 14.16 -17.06
CA LYS A 159 -6.01 15.51 -17.62
C LYS A 159 -4.63 16.03 -18.02
N HIS A 160 -3.60 15.74 -17.22
CA HIS A 160 -2.25 16.28 -17.36
C HIS A 160 -1.32 15.23 -18.01
N LYS A 161 -1.44 15.09 -19.34
CA LYS A 161 -0.80 13.97 -20.08
C LYS A 161 0.68 14.21 -20.37
N ASP A 162 1.08 15.45 -20.54
CA ASP A 162 2.41 15.81 -21.07
C ASP A 162 3.37 16.29 -19.96
N GLU A 163 2.85 16.62 -18.78
CA GLU A 163 3.62 17.11 -17.63
C GLU A 163 4.44 15.99 -16.99
N LYS A 164 5.60 16.36 -16.46
CA LYS A 164 6.43 15.43 -15.66
C LYS A 164 5.96 15.47 -14.22
N ILE A 165 5.29 14.40 -13.82
CA ILE A 165 4.58 14.32 -12.53
C ILE A 165 5.22 13.28 -11.63
N LEU A 166 5.55 13.68 -10.39
CA LEU A 166 5.80 12.77 -9.29
C LEU A 166 4.54 12.67 -8.44
N VAL A 167 4.01 11.47 -8.32
CA VAL A 167 2.89 11.16 -7.42
C VAL A 167 3.43 10.59 -6.12
N ILE A 168 3.03 11.16 -5.00
CA ILE A 168 3.31 10.66 -3.66
C ILE A 168 1.98 10.36 -2.98
N ALA A 169 1.74 9.08 -2.65
CA ALA A 169 0.49 8.67 -2.01
C ALA A 169 0.75 7.57 -0.97
N ASP A 170 -0.16 7.44 -0.01
CA ASP A 170 -0.06 6.42 1.04
C ASP A 170 -0.36 5.03 0.48
N GLY A 171 0.69 4.24 0.24
CA GLY A 171 0.64 2.91 -0.35
C GLY A 171 -0.28 1.95 0.41
N ALA A 172 -0.30 2.05 1.75
CA ALA A 172 -1.18 1.27 2.62
C ALA A 172 -2.69 1.46 2.34
N ALA A 173 -3.07 2.53 1.67
CA ALA A 173 -4.47 2.82 1.34
C ALA A 173 -4.73 2.93 -0.17
N PHE A 174 -3.69 2.92 -0.99
CA PHE A 174 -3.77 3.15 -2.44
C PHE A 174 -4.08 1.88 -3.25
N GLY A 175 -4.12 0.71 -2.62
CA GLY A 175 -4.29 -0.57 -3.28
C GLY A 175 -5.47 -0.63 -4.26
N SER A 176 -6.63 -0.08 -3.88
CA SER A 176 -7.82 -0.06 -4.73
C SER A 176 -7.68 0.82 -6.00
N GLU A 177 -6.75 1.77 -6.01
CA GLU A 177 -6.53 2.70 -7.11
C GLU A 177 -5.42 2.25 -8.06
N ILE A 178 -4.49 1.45 -7.58
CA ILE A 178 -3.22 1.16 -8.25
C ILE A 178 -3.43 0.60 -9.66
N HIS A 179 -4.35 -0.34 -9.83
CA HIS A 179 -4.55 -1.01 -11.11
C HIS A 179 -4.98 -0.05 -12.22
N ARG A 180 -5.93 0.87 -11.93
CA ARG A 180 -6.38 1.85 -12.93
C ARG A 180 -5.32 2.92 -13.21
N VAL A 181 -4.54 3.30 -12.20
CA VAL A 181 -3.45 4.25 -12.36
C VAL A 181 -2.32 3.64 -13.19
N LEU A 182 -1.91 2.40 -12.90
CA LEU A 182 -0.88 1.70 -13.67
C LEU A 182 -1.26 1.56 -15.14
N ARG A 183 -2.50 1.16 -15.44
CA ARG A 183 -2.99 1.11 -16.84
C ARG A 183 -2.92 2.47 -17.55
N LEU A 184 -3.25 3.55 -16.82
CA LEU A 184 -3.18 4.89 -17.38
C LEU A 184 -1.75 5.31 -17.72
N ILE A 185 -0.77 4.90 -16.91
CA ILE A 185 0.63 5.32 -17.06
C ILE A 185 1.52 4.28 -17.73
N GLU A 186 0.99 3.13 -18.16
CA GLU A 186 1.73 2.00 -18.73
C GLU A 186 2.72 2.42 -19.83
N ASN A 187 2.30 3.36 -20.68
CA ASN A 187 3.12 3.89 -21.77
C ASN A 187 3.64 5.31 -21.49
N ARG A 188 3.51 5.81 -20.27
CA ARG A 188 3.93 7.16 -19.89
C ARG A 188 5.25 7.13 -19.12
N ARG A 189 6.27 7.75 -19.70
CA ARG A 189 7.59 7.88 -19.03
C ARG A 189 7.71 9.16 -18.19
N ASN A 190 6.72 10.03 -18.29
CA ASN A 190 6.67 11.32 -17.61
C ASN A 190 5.95 11.28 -16.25
N VAL A 191 5.50 10.11 -15.81
CA VAL A 191 4.88 9.92 -14.50
C VAL A 191 5.67 8.89 -13.70
N VAL A 192 5.98 9.24 -12.46
CA VAL A 192 6.59 8.36 -11.47
C VAL A 192 5.68 8.28 -10.25
N LEU A 193 5.48 7.07 -9.75
CA LEU A 193 4.74 6.81 -8.53
C LEU A 193 5.72 6.49 -7.40
N TYR A 194 5.60 7.19 -6.29
CA TYR A 194 6.23 6.85 -5.04
C TYR A 194 5.13 6.60 -4.00
N LEU A 195 4.97 5.35 -3.61
CA LEU A 195 3.87 4.87 -2.77
C LEU A 195 4.44 4.20 -1.51
N PRO A 196 5.03 4.98 -0.58
CA PRO A 196 5.40 4.46 0.73
C PRO A 196 4.15 4.01 1.47
N GLU A 197 4.28 3.17 2.50
CA GLU A 197 3.10 2.76 3.28
C GLU A 197 2.33 3.96 3.81
N SER A 198 3.03 4.96 4.37
CA SER A 198 2.48 6.29 4.67
C SER A 198 3.60 7.30 4.93
N PHE A 199 3.27 8.57 5.08
CA PHE A 199 4.24 9.59 5.50
C PHE A 199 4.76 9.30 6.92
N GLU A 200 3.92 8.83 7.82
CA GLU A 200 4.30 8.43 9.16
C GLU A 200 5.28 7.26 9.15
N TRP A 201 5.04 6.27 8.29
CA TRP A 201 5.97 5.16 8.08
C TRP A 201 7.35 5.67 7.61
N MET A 202 7.40 6.66 6.72
CA MET A 202 8.66 7.27 6.29
C MET A 202 9.42 7.90 7.46
N ILE A 203 8.74 8.62 8.36
CA ILE A 203 9.35 9.22 9.56
C ILE A 203 9.90 8.13 10.49
N LEU A 204 9.11 7.08 10.74
CA LEU A 204 9.51 5.97 11.59
C LEU A 204 10.72 5.22 11.00
N LYS A 205 10.68 4.93 9.70
CA LYS A 205 11.76 4.25 8.97
C LYS A 205 13.04 5.09 8.89
N ALA A 206 12.92 6.41 8.84
CA ALA A 206 14.06 7.32 8.78
C ALA A 206 14.96 7.27 10.03
N GLY A 207 14.59 6.52 11.07
CA GLY A 207 15.38 6.39 12.28
C GLY A 207 15.48 7.70 13.07
N VAL A 208 14.53 8.61 12.88
CA VAL A 208 14.41 9.85 13.70
C VAL A 208 14.16 9.50 15.15
N LEU A 209 13.45 8.40 15.38
CA LEU A 209 13.24 7.78 16.69
C LEU A 209 14.21 6.61 16.85
N LYS A 210 15.13 6.73 17.80
CA LYS A 210 16.09 5.65 18.10
C LYS A 210 15.43 4.61 19.01
N ASN A 211 14.55 3.79 18.46
CA ASN A 211 13.82 2.76 19.17
C ASN A 211 13.84 1.44 18.39
N SER A 212 14.49 0.41 18.92
CA SER A 212 14.62 -0.90 18.27
C SER A 212 13.29 -1.64 18.08
N GLN A 213 12.26 -1.34 18.85
CA GLN A 213 10.92 -1.88 18.64
C GLN A 213 10.27 -1.24 17.43
N VAL A 214 10.41 0.08 17.28
CA VAL A 214 9.93 0.80 16.09
C VAL A 214 10.60 0.25 14.83
N GLU A 215 11.90 -0.02 14.85
CA GLU A 215 12.61 -0.62 13.70
C GLU A 215 12.03 -1.97 13.29
N LYS A 216 11.71 -2.86 14.24
CA LYS A 216 11.09 -4.17 13.95
C LYS A 216 9.70 -4.01 13.33
N LEU A 217 8.90 -3.14 13.92
CA LEU A 217 7.54 -2.85 13.52
C LEU A 217 7.46 -2.28 12.09
N VAL A 218 8.40 -1.41 11.72
CA VAL A 218 8.47 -0.81 10.38
C VAL A 218 8.93 -1.81 9.32
N ASN A 219 9.80 -2.75 9.69
CA ASN A 219 10.34 -3.75 8.76
C ASN A 219 9.39 -4.91 8.51
N ASP A 220 8.55 -5.25 9.48
CA ASP A 220 7.58 -6.34 9.38
C ASP A 220 6.25 -5.97 10.04
N PRO A 221 5.51 -5.03 9.43
CA PRO A 221 4.27 -4.51 10.01
C PRO A 221 3.19 -5.58 10.15
N SER A 222 3.19 -6.62 9.30
CA SER A 222 2.20 -7.70 9.34
C SER A 222 2.22 -8.48 10.65
N GLU A 223 3.36 -8.51 11.36
CA GLU A 223 3.48 -9.16 12.66
C GLU A 223 2.94 -8.33 13.83
N PHE A 224 2.62 -7.04 13.59
CA PHE A 224 2.27 -6.09 14.66
C PHE A 224 0.90 -5.43 14.48
N VAL A 225 0.33 -5.49 13.29
CA VAL A 225 -0.93 -4.81 12.98
C VAL A 225 -2.10 -5.74 13.16
N GLU A 226 -2.91 -5.50 14.19
CA GLU A 226 -4.18 -6.18 14.39
C GLU A 226 -5.30 -5.47 13.61
N SER A 227 -5.97 -6.21 12.72
CA SER A 227 -7.05 -5.66 11.89
C SER A 227 -8.25 -5.18 12.70
N SER A 228 -8.48 -5.78 13.87
CA SER A 228 -9.54 -5.37 14.81
C SER A 228 -9.30 -4.02 15.46
N GLU A 229 -8.04 -3.60 15.59
CA GLU A 229 -7.67 -2.31 16.19
C GLU A 229 -7.48 -1.23 15.12
N TYR A 230 -6.90 -1.60 13.98
CA TYR A 230 -6.52 -0.65 12.93
C TYR A 230 -7.15 -1.00 11.60
N PHE A 231 -7.91 -0.08 11.06
CA PHE A 231 -8.55 -0.23 9.74
C PHE A 231 -7.55 -0.35 8.59
N SER A 232 -6.38 0.25 8.71
CA SER A 232 -5.30 0.21 7.71
C SER A 232 -3.94 0.38 8.37
N TRP A 233 -2.90 -0.06 7.69
CA TRP A 233 -1.51 0.15 8.13
C TRP A 233 -1.17 1.65 8.27
N GLU A 234 -1.75 2.50 7.44
CA GLU A 234 -1.63 3.96 7.59
C GLU A 234 -2.08 4.44 8.98
N ARG A 235 -3.26 3.96 9.45
CA ARG A 235 -3.77 4.32 10.78
C ARG A 235 -2.89 3.78 11.89
N PHE A 236 -2.36 2.57 11.72
CA PHE A 236 -1.42 1.97 12.65
C PHE A 236 -0.16 2.82 12.78
N PHE A 237 0.52 3.13 11.67
CA PHE A 237 1.74 3.96 11.71
C PHE A 237 1.46 5.35 12.28
N THR A 238 0.30 5.93 12.00
CA THR A 238 -0.12 7.21 12.59
C THR A 238 -0.22 7.10 14.11
N ALA A 239 -0.86 6.05 14.63
CA ALA A 239 -1.01 5.84 16.06
C ALA A 239 0.34 5.62 16.76
N VAL A 240 1.20 4.78 16.18
CA VAL A 240 2.56 4.53 16.67
C VAL A 240 3.36 5.83 16.73
N LEU A 241 3.39 6.60 15.66
CA LEU A 241 4.18 7.84 15.61
C LEU A 241 3.68 8.86 16.63
N ILE A 242 2.36 9.00 16.79
CA ILE A 242 1.79 9.89 17.80
C ILE A 242 2.21 9.43 19.20
N GLU A 243 2.06 8.14 19.52
CA GLU A 243 2.38 7.61 20.85
C GLU A 243 3.87 7.77 21.19
N GLU A 244 4.75 7.41 20.27
CA GLU A 244 6.20 7.48 20.46
C GLU A 244 6.75 8.91 20.54
N THR A 245 5.99 9.90 20.09
CA THR A 245 6.47 11.30 20.03
C THR A 245 5.74 12.26 20.96
N LYS A 246 4.63 11.88 21.56
CA LYS A 246 3.69 12.77 22.29
C LYS A 246 4.36 13.66 23.35
N ASP A 247 5.35 13.13 24.05
CA ASP A 247 6.03 13.80 25.16
C ASP A 247 7.44 14.34 24.76
N THR A 248 7.68 14.48 23.46
CA THR A 248 8.97 14.91 22.93
C THR A 248 8.84 16.17 22.07
N TYR A 249 9.98 16.77 21.73
CA TYR A 249 10.00 17.88 20.75
C TYR A 249 9.59 17.44 19.35
N LEU A 250 9.55 16.13 19.07
CA LEU A 250 9.09 15.52 17.82
C LEU A 250 7.58 15.28 17.79
N ALA A 251 6.81 15.76 18.79
CA ALA A 251 5.38 15.50 18.87
C ALA A 251 4.68 15.62 17.51
N TYR A 252 4.06 14.54 17.06
CA TYR A 252 3.44 14.43 15.74
C TYR A 252 1.93 14.65 15.81
N ALA A 253 1.40 15.32 14.80
CA ALA A 253 -0.04 15.44 14.58
C ALA A 253 -0.35 15.33 13.08
N LYS A 254 -1.26 14.43 12.69
CA LYS A 254 -1.55 14.15 11.27
C LYS A 254 -2.00 15.39 10.48
N LYS A 255 -2.81 16.26 11.08
CA LYS A 255 -3.36 17.44 10.39
C LYS A 255 -2.42 18.64 10.32
N LYS A 256 -1.40 18.68 11.17
CA LYS A 256 -0.51 19.83 11.28
C LYS A 256 0.92 19.38 11.51
N LEU A 257 1.76 19.56 10.52
CA LEU A 257 3.17 19.22 10.59
C LEU A 257 3.88 20.02 11.68
N ASN A 258 4.59 19.33 12.56
CA ASN A 258 5.51 19.97 13.49
C ASN A 258 6.72 20.49 12.68
N PRO A 259 7.07 21.79 12.79
CA PRO A 259 8.19 22.39 12.04
C PRO A 259 9.53 21.69 12.24
N VAL A 260 9.70 20.93 13.30
CA VAL A 260 10.94 20.18 13.58
C VAL A 260 11.27 19.19 12.45
N TYR A 261 10.27 18.63 11.78
CA TYR A 261 10.45 17.71 10.65
C TYR A 261 10.97 18.40 9.39
N LEU A 262 10.91 19.73 9.35
CA LEU A 262 11.48 20.54 8.27
C LEU A 262 12.93 20.96 8.53
N ASN A 263 13.48 20.68 9.71
CA ASN A 263 14.89 20.95 10.00
C ASN A 263 15.79 20.03 9.17
N GLU A 264 16.86 20.60 8.58
CA GLU A 264 17.72 19.90 7.61
C GLU A 264 18.16 18.49 7.99
N PRO A 265 18.64 18.19 9.21
CA PRO A 265 19.03 16.82 9.55
C PRO A 265 17.87 15.83 9.46
N ILE A 266 16.68 16.19 9.97
CA ILE A 266 15.50 15.32 10.00
C ILE A 266 14.88 15.23 8.61
N LYS A 267 14.71 16.35 7.95
CA LYS A 267 14.18 16.43 6.59
C LYS A 267 14.96 15.52 5.64
N LYS A 268 16.30 15.59 5.70
CA LYS A 268 17.17 14.73 4.91
C LYS A 268 16.95 13.25 5.19
N LEU A 269 16.92 12.84 6.46
CA LEU A 269 16.68 11.45 6.84
C LEU A 269 15.35 10.91 6.29
N ILE A 270 14.30 11.74 6.28
CA ILE A 270 12.99 11.37 5.73
C ILE A 270 13.07 11.25 4.20
N LEU A 271 13.72 12.20 3.52
CA LEU A 271 13.86 12.17 2.06
C LEU A 271 14.77 11.01 1.59
N ASP A 272 15.77 10.63 2.38
CA ASP A 272 16.64 9.47 2.08
C ASP A 272 15.86 8.14 2.06
N GLN A 273 14.62 8.10 2.60
CA GLN A 273 13.74 6.93 2.48
C GLN A 273 13.12 6.77 1.08
N MET A 274 13.26 7.77 0.22
CA MET A 274 12.77 7.71 -1.16
C MET A 274 13.78 6.94 -2.06
N GLU A 275 14.21 5.76 -1.65
CA GLU A 275 15.26 4.96 -2.29
C GLU A 275 14.98 4.64 -3.77
N ARG A 276 13.71 4.64 -4.17
CA ARG A 276 13.26 4.27 -5.52
C ARG A 276 12.98 5.48 -6.42
N VAL A 277 13.16 6.69 -5.88
CA VAL A 277 12.88 7.94 -6.59
C VAL A 277 14.00 8.92 -6.29
N GLU A 278 14.90 9.12 -7.24
CA GLU A 278 15.86 10.21 -7.10
C GLU A 278 15.15 11.54 -7.36
N PHE A 279 14.87 12.25 -6.28
CA PHE A 279 14.56 13.67 -6.34
C PHE A 279 15.85 14.39 -6.72
N ILE A 280 16.01 14.69 -8.00
CA ILE A 280 17.15 15.52 -8.41
C ILE A 280 16.86 16.94 -7.92
N MET A 281 17.25 17.19 -6.68
CA MET A 281 17.32 18.55 -6.19
C MET A 281 18.37 19.25 -7.01
N LYS A 282 17.99 20.29 -7.72
CA LYS A 282 18.95 21.17 -8.38
C LYS A 282 19.74 21.86 -7.28
N CYS A 283 20.87 21.28 -6.87
CA CYS A 283 21.90 22.02 -6.16
C CYS A 283 22.33 23.15 -7.08
N GLN A 284 22.00 24.38 -6.72
CA GLN A 284 22.61 25.59 -7.30
C GLN A 284 23.97 25.79 -6.69
#